data_fc28535d44d5e8759dbbf3a1f975e34b
#
_entry.id   fc28535d44d5e8759dbbf3a1f975e34b
#
_cell.length_a   1.000
_cell.length_b   1.000
_cell.length_c   1.000
_cell.angle_alpha   90.00
_cell.angle_beta   90.00
_cell.angle_gamma   90.00
#
_symmetry.space_group_name_H-M   'P 1'
#
loop_
_entity.id
_entity.type
_entity.pdbx_description
1 polymer ?
#
loop_
_entity_poly.entity_id
_entity_poly.type
_entity_poly.pdbx_seq_one_letter_code
_entity_poly.pdbx_strand_id
1 'polypeptide(L)'
;MPSVYAVCSVVLFLFWLPANAAITVAAYNVENYTLADRMVDGVFRPAYPKPEKEKAALRQVIAGINPDILAVEEMGGQPYLDDFQRELKLAGQDFPHAVVLEAADADRHVAVLSKLPFKEVKRHTQVPFTYFGQPDVVKRGVLEVIFATNGGDFSVFVVHLKSKRTERKDDPEGGIQRAQEAEAVRDLVLTRYPDPTKGKFIICGDWNDTRSTRPVRALQKRGDTVIGDLVPATDTRGEAWTHFFRREDSYSRIDYLLVSPALKPDVVGNKAMIWDGPGTREASDHRAVYLQLKLEPAAR
;
A
#
# COMPACT_ATOMS: atom_id res chain seq x y z
N MET A 1 -19.55 61.16 45.29
CA MET A 1 -18.41 60.66 44.52
C MET A 1 -18.74 59.23 44.16
N PRO A 2 -18.99 58.86 42.91
CA PRO A 2 -19.19 57.42 42.49
C PRO A 2 -17.86 56.78 42.18
N SER A 3 -17.64 55.64 42.76
CA SER A 3 -16.49 54.75 42.59
C SER A 3 -16.62 53.96 41.27
N VAL A 4 -15.67 54.14 40.35
CA VAL A 4 -15.62 53.39 39.08
C VAL A 4 -14.80 52.13 39.30
N TYR A 5 -15.43 50.98 39.21
CA TYR A 5 -14.75 49.67 39.17
C TYR A 5 -14.35 49.35 37.74
N ALA A 6 -13.05 49.32 37.47
CA ALA A 6 -12.51 48.83 36.21
C ALA A 6 -12.50 47.29 36.20
N VAL A 7 -13.30 46.70 35.34
CA VAL A 7 -13.28 45.25 35.07
C VAL A 7 -12.19 44.96 34.04
N CYS A 8 -11.09 44.34 34.48
CA CYS A 8 -10.03 43.88 33.62
C CYS A 8 -10.43 42.52 33.01
N SER A 9 -10.85 42.50 31.77
CA SER A 9 -11.14 41.25 31.03
C SER A 9 -9.81 40.64 30.55
N VAL A 10 -9.42 39.55 31.18
CA VAL A 10 -8.28 38.71 30.71
C VAL A 10 -8.78 37.86 29.56
N VAL A 11 -8.37 38.17 28.33
CA VAL A 11 -8.60 37.34 27.14
C VAL A 11 -7.51 36.27 27.15
N LEU A 12 -7.87 35.04 27.56
CA LEU A 12 -7.02 33.86 27.38
C LEU A 12 -7.01 33.51 25.90
N PHE A 13 -5.92 33.79 25.19
CA PHE A 13 -5.60 33.17 23.91
C PHE A 13 -5.20 31.71 24.15
N LEU A 14 -6.15 30.79 23.98
CA LEU A 14 -5.87 29.39 23.82
C LEU A 14 -5.13 29.25 22.48
N PHE A 15 -3.80 29.13 22.54
CA PHE A 15 -2.99 28.64 21.41
C PHE A 15 -3.40 27.19 21.17
N TRP A 16 -4.25 27.00 20.18
CA TRP A 16 -4.51 25.68 19.63
C TRP A 16 -3.22 25.25 18.92
N LEU A 17 -2.39 24.45 19.58
CA LEU A 17 -1.30 23.75 18.93
C LEU A 17 -1.96 22.87 17.86
N PRO A 18 -1.57 22.95 16.57
CA PRO A 18 -2.08 22.03 15.59
C PRO A 18 -1.75 20.63 16.08
N ALA A 19 -2.77 19.77 16.19
CA ALA A 19 -2.52 18.34 16.38
C ALA A 19 -1.55 17.92 15.29
N ASN A 20 -0.39 17.34 15.64
CA ASN A 20 0.60 16.88 14.68
C ASN A 20 -0.12 16.06 13.61
N ALA A 21 -0.18 16.60 12.40
CA ALA A 21 -0.87 15.95 11.30
C ALA A 21 -0.10 14.67 10.94
N ALA A 22 -0.61 13.52 11.37
CA ALA A 22 -0.03 12.24 11.05
C ALA A 22 -0.31 11.91 9.57
N ILE A 23 0.69 11.42 8.83
CA ILE A 23 0.51 10.94 7.46
C ILE A 23 -0.05 9.53 7.50
N THR A 24 -1.23 9.32 6.92
CA THR A 24 -1.86 8.00 6.77
C THR A 24 -1.43 7.36 5.45
N VAL A 25 -0.77 6.21 5.54
CA VAL A 25 -0.34 5.39 4.38
C VAL A 25 -1.16 4.11 4.34
N ALA A 26 -1.83 3.85 3.23
CA ALA A 26 -2.60 2.62 2.99
C ALA A 26 -2.06 1.84 1.80
N ALA A 27 -2.14 0.51 1.87
CA ALA A 27 -1.93 -0.41 0.76
C ALA A 27 -3.22 -1.20 0.51
N TYR A 28 -3.63 -1.32 -0.74
CA TYR A 28 -4.89 -1.97 -1.09
C TYR A 28 -4.85 -2.62 -2.47
N ASN A 29 -4.94 -3.95 -2.51
CA ASN A 29 -5.24 -4.67 -3.73
C ASN A 29 -6.73 -4.47 -4.08
N VAL A 30 -6.99 -3.83 -5.23
CA VAL A 30 -8.34 -3.42 -5.66
C VAL A 30 -9.04 -4.46 -6.54
N GLU A 31 -8.55 -5.69 -6.58
CA GLU A 31 -9.12 -6.82 -7.34
C GLU A 31 -9.44 -6.44 -8.79
N ASN A 32 -8.38 -6.32 -9.61
CA ASN A 32 -8.48 -6.04 -11.04
C ASN A 32 -9.32 -4.78 -11.40
N TYR A 33 -8.89 -3.60 -10.99
CA TYR A 33 -9.47 -2.35 -11.50
C TYR A 33 -9.08 -2.14 -12.97
N THR A 34 -9.50 -3.08 -13.83
CA THR A 34 -9.20 -3.19 -15.25
C THR A 34 -10.25 -4.07 -15.93
N LEU A 35 -10.09 -4.37 -17.22
CA LEU A 35 -10.84 -5.45 -17.86
C LEU A 35 -10.32 -6.79 -17.35
N ALA A 36 -11.20 -7.65 -16.89
CA ALA A 36 -10.85 -8.99 -16.44
C ALA A 36 -12.02 -9.95 -16.67
N ASP A 37 -11.74 -11.24 -16.71
CA ASP A 37 -12.77 -12.27 -16.72
C ASP A 37 -13.47 -12.30 -15.36
N ARG A 38 -14.78 -12.16 -15.35
CA ARG A 38 -15.57 -12.02 -14.12
C ARG A 38 -16.86 -12.82 -14.14
N MET A 39 -17.28 -13.25 -12.96
CA MET A 39 -18.66 -13.65 -12.71
C MET A 39 -19.46 -12.43 -12.24
N VAL A 40 -20.43 -11.99 -13.05
CA VAL A 40 -21.29 -10.86 -12.75
C VAL A 40 -22.73 -11.37 -12.76
N ASP A 41 -23.43 -11.26 -11.63
CA ASP A 41 -24.80 -11.74 -11.44
C ASP A 41 -24.98 -13.22 -11.86
N GLY A 42 -23.99 -14.08 -11.55
CA GLY A 42 -23.98 -15.50 -11.88
C GLY A 42 -23.63 -15.82 -13.34
N VAL A 43 -23.30 -14.83 -14.17
CA VAL A 43 -22.94 -15.00 -15.58
C VAL A 43 -21.46 -14.71 -15.79
N PHE A 44 -20.74 -15.62 -16.46
CA PHE A 44 -19.35 -15.40 -16.85
C PHE A 44 -19.28 -14.35 -17.97
N ARG A 45 -18.45 -13.34 -17.78
CA ARG A 45 -18.22 -12.24 -18.73
C ARG A 45 -16.71 -12.09 -18.94
N PRO A 46 -16.21 -12.40 -20.16
CA PRO A 46 -14.80 -12.19 -20.48
C PRO A 46 -14.51 -10.69 -20.66
N ALA A 47 -13.30 -10.28 -20.28
CA ALA A 47 -12.78 -8.92 -20.42
C ALA A 47 -13.83 -7.85 -20.00
N TYR A 48 -14.43 -8.06 -18.83
CA TYR A 48 -15.48 -7.17 -18.31
C TYR A 48 -14.88 -6.14 -17.33
N PRO A 49 -15.30 -4.87 -17.36
CA PRO A 49 -14.82 -3.86 -16.42
C PRO A 49 -15.25 -4.18 -14.98
N LYS A 50 -14.55 -3.61 -14.00
CA LYS A 50 -14.96 -3.76 -12.60
C LYS A 50 -16.37 -3.19 -12.41
N PRO A 51 -17.30 -3.98 -11.83
CA PRO A 51 -18.72 -3.57 -11.66
C PRO A 51 -18.86 -2.29 -10.84
N GLU A 52 -19.82 -1.44 -11.16
CA GLU A 52 -20.02 -0.17 -10.46
C GLU A 52 -20.32 -0.36 -8.97
N LYS A 53 -21.00 -1.43 -8.59
CA LYS A 53 -21.23 -1.78 -7.18
C LYS A 53 -19.91 -1.97 -6.43
N GLU A 54 -18.95 -2.67 -7.05
CA GLU A 54 -17.61 -2.91 -6.46
C GLU A 54 -16.78 -1.61 -6.42
N LYS A 55 -16.84 -0.79 -7.50
CA LYS A 55 -16.20 0.54 -7.52
C LYS A 55 -16.77 1.45 -6.43
N ALA A 56 -18.09 1.46 -6.21
CA ALA A 56 -18.73 2.23 -5.16
C ALA A 56 -18.27 1.78 -3.77
N ALA A 57 -18.11 0.47 -3.57
CA ALA A 57 -17.59 -0.08 -2.33
C ALA A 57 -16.10 0.28 -2.10
N LEU A 58 -15.26 0.28 -3.16
CA LEU A 58 -13.89 0.78 -3.07
C LEU A 58 -13.84 2.24 -2.60
N ARG A 59 -14.70 3.11 -3.16
CA ARG A 59 -14.80 4.52 -2.72
C ARG A 59 -15.20 4.62 -1.25
N GLN A 60 -16.09 3.76 -0.74
CA GLN A 60 -16.48 3.72 0.68
C GLN A 60 -15.29 3.33 1.58
N VAL A 61 -14.55 2.28 1.21
CA VAL A 61 -13.34 1.85 1.95
C VAL A 61 -12.33 2.99 2.02
N ILE A 62 -12.00 3.60 0.87
CA ILE A 62 -10.99 4.66 0.81
C ILE A 62 -11.45 5.90 1.57
N ALA A 63 -12.73 6.28 1.47
CA ALA A 63 -13.28 7.39 2.24
C ALA A 63 -13.25 7.15 3.75
N GLY A 64 -13.50 5.89 4.17
CA GLY A 64 -13.47 5.51 5.58
C GLY A 64 -12.06 5.52 6.18
N ILE A 65 -11.05 5.12 5.42
CA ILE A 65 -9.63 5.19 5.83
C ILE A 65 -9.11 6.63 5.72
N ASN A 66 -9.53 7.35 4.69
CA ASN A 66 -9.10 8.70 4.34
C ASN A 66 -7.56 8.84 4.27
N PRO A 67 -6.84 8.01 3.48
CA PRO A 67 -5.40 8.00 3.43
C PRO A 67 -4.84 9.28 2.79
N ASP A 68 -3.63 9.67 3.18
CA ASP A 68 -2.85 10.72 2.51
C ASP A 68 -2.06 10.13 1.34
N ILE A 69 -1.62 8.86 1.48
CA ILE A 69 -0.92 8.09 0.46
C ILE A 69 -1.62 6.74 0.35
N LEU A 70 -2.08 6.41 -0.85
CA LEU A 70 -2.75 5.16 -1.20
C LEU A 70 -1.90 4.41 -2.23
N ALA A 71 -1.25 3.33 -1.81
CA ALA A 71 -0.63 2.34 -2.66
C ALA A 71 -1.69 1.35 -3.14
N VAL A 72 -1.68 1.00 -4.42
CA VAL A 72 -2.72 0.18 -5.05
C VAL A 72 -2.07 -0.94 -5.87
N GLU A 73 -2.59 -2.14 -5.73
CA GLU A 73 -2.25 -3.30 -6.54
C GLU A 73 -3.45 -3.71 -7.42
N GLU A 74 -3.18 -4.38 -8.53
CA GLU A 74 -4.16 -4.80 -9.55
C GLU A 74 -4.90 -3.65 -10.23
N MET A 75 -4.21 -2.53 -10.37
CA MET A 75 -4.66 -1.42 -11.20
C MET A 75 -4.42 -1.76 -12.68
N GLY A 76 -5.32 -1.36 -13.57
CA GLY A 76 -5.07 -1.28 -15.00
C GLY A 76 -4.06 -0.17 -15.35
N GLY A 77 -3.77 0.01 -16.64
CA GLY A 77 -2.87 1.08 -17.11
C GLY A 77 -3.41 2.49 -16.85
N GLN A 78 -2.71 3.50 -17.37
CA GLN A 78 -3.00 4.91 -17.09
C GLN A 78 -4.49 5.31 -17.23
N PRO A 79 -5.26 4.84 -18.25
CA PRO A 79 -6.67 5.21 -18.38
C PRO A 79 -7.54 4.77 -17.19
N TYR A 80 -7.21 3.63 -16.57
CA TYR A 80 -7.92 3.12 -15.38
C TYR A 80 -7.53 3.90 -14.13
N LEU A 81 -6.26 4.29 -13.99
CA LEU A 81 -5.83 5.16 -12.91
C LEU A 81 -6.52 6.53 -12.98
N ASP A 82 -6.63 7.11 -14.18
CA ASP A 82 -7.31 8.39 -14.40
C ASP A 82 -8.81 8.29 -14.06
N ASP A 83 -9.47 7.18 -14.44
CA ASP A 83 -10.85 6.89 -14.07
C ASP A 83 -11.00 6.77 -12.55
N PHE A 84 -10.13 6.00 -11.90
CA PHE A 84 -10.16 5.79 -10.45
C PHE A 84 -9.94 7.09 -9.68
N GLN A 85 -8.94 7.90 -10.08
CA GLN A 85 -8.66 9.21 -9.48
C GLN A 85 -9.86 10.16 -9.61
N ARG A 86 -10.49 10.21 -10.79
CA ARG A 86 -11.69 11.02 -11.06
C ARG A 86 -12.87 10.57 -10.18
N GLU A 87 -13.13 9.27 -10.11
CA GLU A 87 -14.20 8.70 -9.29
C GLU A 87 -14.01 8.97 -7.79
N LEU A 88 -12.77 8.85 -7.30
CA LEU A 88 -12.43 9.20 -5.92
C LEU A 88 -12.66 10.68 -5.64
N LYS A 89 -12.27 11.56 -6.57
CA LYS A 89 -12.48 13.01 -6.44
C LYS A 89 -13.96 13.36 -6.38
N LEU A 90 -14.79 12.76 -7.22
CA LEU A 90 -16.26 12.93 -7.20
C LEU A 90 -16.87 12.45 -5.88
N ALA A 91 -16.25 11.46 -5.22
CA ALA A 91 -16.63 10.97 -3.90
C ALA A 91 -16.03 11.78 -2.72
N GLY A 92 -15.39 12.93 -2.99
CA GLY A 92 -14.81 13.81 -1.97
C GLY A 92 -13.41 13.39 -1.50
N GLN A 93 -12.76 12.45 -2.21
CA GLN A 93 -11.40 12.01 -1.95
C GLN A 93 -10.47 12.53 -3.06
N ASP A 94 -9.91 13.73 -2.88
CA ASP A 94 -9.03 14.35 -3.89
C ASP A 94 -7.57 13.92 -3.69
N PHE A 95 -7.04 13.18 -4.67
CA PHE A 95 -5.64 12.79 -4.76
C PHE A 95 -5.03 13.49 -5.98
N PRO A 96 -4.49 14.71 -5.85
CA PRO A 96 -3.98 15.48 -6.98
C PRO A 96 -2.75 14.85 -7.64
N HIS A 97 -2.07 13.94 -6.95
CA HIS A 97 -0.88 13.25 -7.45
C HIS A 97 -1.17 11.77 -7.62
N ALA A 98 -1.00 11.25 -8.83
CA ALA A 98 -1.18 9.84 -9.12
C ALA A 98 -0.13 9.34 -10.11
N VAL A 99 0.28 8.09 -9.95
CA VAL A 99 1.24 7.43 -10.83
C VAL A 99 0.98 5.94 -10.88
N VAL A 100 1.02 5.35 -12.06
CA VAL A 100 1.01 3.90 -12.29
C VAL A 100 2.36 3.45 -12.84
N LEU A 101 2.76 2.23 -12.49
CA LEU A 101 3.92 1.56 -13.06
C LEU A 101 3.43 0.44 -13.98
N GLU A 102 3.54 0.64 -15.28
CA GLU A 102 3.35 -0.41 -16.28
C GLU A 102 4.70 -1.12 -16.48
N ALA A 103 4.73 -2.41 -16.17
CA ALA A 103 5.93 -3.25 -16.25
C ALA A 103 5.67 -4.47 -17.16
N ALA A 104 6.28 -5.63 -16.87
CA ALA A 104 6.17 -6.81 -17.73
C ALA A 104 4.81 -7.54 -17.65
N ASP A 105 4.03 -7.37 -16.57
CA ASP A 105 2.63 -7.81 -16.53
C ASP A 105 1.78 -6.81 -17.34
N ALA A 106 1.06 -7.30 -18.35
CA ALA A 106 0.30 -6.44 -19.26
C ALA A 106 -1.01 -5.90 -18.66
N ASP A 107 -1.55 -6.57 -17.64
CA ASP A 107 -2.92 -6.34 -17.15
C ASP A 107 -2.97 -5.75 -15.75
N ARG A 108 -1.99 -6.10 -14.90
CA ARG A 108 -2.00 -5.77 -13.47
C ARG A 108 -0.78 -4.98 -13.09
N HIS A 109 -1.03 -3.76 -12.70
CA HIS A 109 0.01 -2.80 -12.35
C HIS A 109 -0.08 -2.40 -10.90
N VAL A 110 0.98 -1.78 -10.39
CA VAL A 110 0.99 -1.10 -9.09
C VAL A 110 0.91 0.40 -9.30
N ALA A 111 0.22 1.09 -8.41
CA ALA A 111 0.02 2.53 -8.50
C ALA A 111 0.13 3.20 -7.12
N VAL A 112 0.34 4.52 -7.13
CA VAL A 112 0.24 5.38 -5.95
C VAL A 112 -0.62 6.59 -6.29
N LEU A 113 -1.62 6.84 -5.43
CA LEU A 113 -2.36 8.10 -5.39
C LEU A 113 -2.00 8.84 -4.10
N SER A 114 -1.86 10.15 -4.14
CA SER A 114 -1.43 10.93 -2.97
C SER A 114 -2.05 12.31 -2.91
N LYS A 115 -2.38 12.73 -1.69
CA LYS A 115 -2.70 14.13 -1.36
C LYS A 115 -1.43 14.97 -1.24
N LEU A 116 -0.29 14.32 -0.96
CA LEU A 116 1.02 14.95 -0.83
C LEU A 116 1.75 14.96 -2.18
N PRO A 117 2.52 16.01 -2.49
CA PRO A 117 3.31 16.05 -3.71
C PRO A 117 4.40 14.98 -3.70
N PHE A 118 4.63 14.36 -4.85
CA PHE A 118 5.77 13.49 -5.06
C PHE A 118 7.05 14.34 -5.14
N LYS A 119 8.05 14.04 -4.33
CA LYS A 119 9.39 14.61 -4.48
C LYS A 119 10.11 13.97 -5.66
N GLU A 120 9.99 12.65 -5.80
CA GLU A 120 10.58 11.87 -6.88
C GLU A 120 9.77 10.59 -7.09
N VAL A 121 9.71 10.12 -8.33
CA VAL A 121 9.11 8.82 -8.71
C VAL A 121 10.15 7.99 -9.46
N LYS A 122 10.42 6.79 -8.97
CA LYS A 122 11.30 5.81 -9.63
C LYS A 122 10.51 4.58 -10.05
N ARG A 123 10.53 4.32 -11.35
CA ARG A 123 9.84 3.19 -11.97
C ARG A 123 10.85 2.08 -12.24
N HIS A 124 10.92 1.09 -11.36
CA HIS A 124 11.81 -0.06 -11.52
C HIS A 124 11.07 -1.16 -12.29
N THR A 125 11.03 -1.03 -13.63
CA THR A 125 10.34 -1.96 -14.53
C THR A 125 11.14 -3.22 -14.80
N GLN A 126 12.47 -3.16 -14.68
CA GLN A 126 13.41 -4.23 -14.95
C GLN A 126 14.18 -4.58 -13.67
N VAL A 127 13.52 -5.31 -12.76
CA VAL A 127 14.14 -5.85 -11.53
C VAL A 127 14.48 -7.31 -11.79
N PRO A 128 15.77 -7.64 -12.12
CA PRO A 128 16.13 -8.95 -12.64
C PRO A 128 16.27 -9.97 -11.52
N PHE A 129 15.91 -11.22 -11.84
CA PHE A 129 16.25 -12.41 -11.06
C PHE A 129 16.48 -13.61 -11.98
N THR A 130 16.84 -14.77 -11.41
CA THR A 130 17.00 -16.01 -12.15
C THR A 130 15.94 -17.00 -11.71
N TYR A 131 15.17 -17.55 -12.66
CA TYR A 131 14.15 -18.55 -12.40
C TYR A 131 14.45 -19.84 -13.16
N PHE A 132 14.75 -20.93 -12.44
CA PHE A 132 15.22 -22.19 -13.00
C PHE A 132 16.38 -22.02 -14.02
N GLY A 133 17.36 -21.19 -13.67
CA GLY A 133 18.53 -20.93 -14.51
C GLY A 133 18.29 -19.97 -15.69
N GLN A 134 17.07 -19.48 -15.88
CA GLN A 134 16.74 -18.53 -16.94
C GLN A 134 16.57 -17.10 -16.36
N PRO A 135 17.04 -16.07 -17.08
CA PRO A 135 16.77 -14.68 -16.71
C PRO A 135 15.26 -14.40 -16.70
N ASP A 136 14.81 -13.71 -15.67
CA ASP A 136 13.44 -13.20 -15.55
C ASP A 136 13.45 -11.87 -14.82
N VAL A 137 12.29 -11.19 -14.75
CA VAL A 137 12.11 -9.91 -14.06
C VAL A 137 10.86 -9.95 -13.18
N VAL A 138 10.87 -9.17 -12.08
CA VAL A 138 9.66 -8.97 -11.25
C VAL A 138 8.55 -8.44 -12.14
N LYS A 139 7.48 -9.23 -12.35
CA LYS A 139 6.50 -8.99 -13.42
C LYS A 139 5.76 -7.66 -13.29
N ARG A 140 5.41 -7.25 -12.08
CA ARG A 140 4.73 -5.99 -11.78
C ARG A 140 5.71 -4.84 -11.51
N GLY A 141 7.04 -5.13 -11.57
CA GLY A 141 8.07 -4.17 -11.21
C GLY A 141 8.03 -3.76 -9.74
N VAL A 142 8.68 -2.64 -9.44
CA VAL A 142 8.63 -1.98 -8.12
C VAL A 142 8.44 -0.49 -8.33
N LEU A 143 7.40 0.09 -7.78
CA LEU A 143 7.15 1.53 -7.82
C LEU A 143 7.70 2.16 -6.53
N GLU A 144 8.72 3.02 -6.65
CA GLU A 144 9.26 3.80 -5.55
C GLU A 144 8.80 5.25 -5.67
N VAL A 145 8.05 5.74 -4.67
CA VAL A 145 7.64 7.14 -4.59
C VAL A 145 8.25 7.77 -3.35
N ILE A 146 8.96 8.87 -3.53
CA ILE A 146 9.66 9.60 -2.47
C ILE A 146 8.84 10.82 -2.08
N PHE A 147 8.65 11.01 -0.78
CA PHE A 147 7.94 12.13 -0.17
C PHE A 147 8.89 12.95 0.70
N ALA A 148 8.78 14.27 0.59
CA ALA A 148 9.49 15.19 1.47
C ALA A 148 8.67 15.44 2.74
N THR A 149 9.34 15.38 3.90
CA THR A 149 8.75 15.72 5.20
C THR A 149 9.69 16.62 6.01
N ASN A 150 9.17 17.26 7.05
CA ASN A 150 9.98 18.06 7.99
C ASN A 150 11.02 17.19 8.75
N GLY A 151 10.76 15.88 8.85
CA GLY A 151 11.67 14.89 9.46
C GLY A 151 12.61 14.20 8.47
N GLY A 152 12.78 14.74 7.24
CA GLY A 152 13.52 14.14 6.15
C GLY A 152 12.64 13.38 5.17
N ASP A 153 13.23 12.91 4.08
CA ASP A 153 12.51 12.17 3.05
C ASP A 153 12.18 10.76 3.50
N PHE A 154 11.06 10.21 3.00
CA PHE A 154 10.79 8.78 3.09
C PHE A 154 10.29 8.23 1.77
N SER A 155 10.57 6.95 1.50
CA SER A 155 10.10 6.24 0.31
C SER A 155 8.98 5.27 0.62
N VAL A 156 8.05 5.15 -0.32
CA VAL A 156 7.05 4.08 -0.38
C VAL A 156 7.37 3.21 -1.58
N PHE A 157 7.73 1.94 -1.33
CA PHE A 157 7.91 0.92 -2.35
C PHE A 157 6.63 0.09 -2.43
N VAL A 158 5.95 0.15 -3.58
CA VAL A 158 4.76 -0.67 -3.82
C VAL A 158 5.16 -1.91 -4.59
N VAL A 159 4.78 -3.07 -4.06
CA VAL A 159 5.17 -4.39 -4.54
C VAL A 159 3.96 -5.31 -4.63
N HIS A 160 3.77 -5.94 -5.78
CA HIS A 160 2.82 -7.02 -5.96
C HIS A 160 3.57 -8.26 -6.48
N LEU A 161 3.88 -9.21 -5.59
CA LEU A 161 4.63 -10.41 -5.94
C LEU A 161 3.78 -11.42 -6.70
N LYS A 162 4.45 -12.41 -7.31
CA LYS A 162 3.83 -13.51 -8.06
C LYS A 162 2.74 -14.21 -7.24
N SER A 163 1.56 -14.30 -7.81
CA SER A 163 0.44 -15.04 -7.23
C SER A 163 0.69 -16.56 -7.22
N LYS A 164 -0.14 -17.31 -6.48
CA LYS A 164 -0.08 -18.78 -6.46
C LYS A 164 -0.52 -19.44 -7.76
N ARG A 165 -1.05 -18.72 -8.73
CA ARG A 165 -1.44 -19.24 -10.05
C ARG A 165 -0.21 -19.38 -10.93
N THR A 166 0.07 -20.60 -11.40
CA THR A 166 1.15 -20.93 -12.33
C THR A 166 0.77 -22.17 -13.15
N GLU A 167 1.29 -22.25 -14.37
CA GLU A 167 1.18 -23.44 -15.21
C GLU A 167 2.39 -24.36 -15.04
N ARG A 168 3.37 -23.93 -14.25
CA ARG A 168 4.63 -24.62 -14.07
C ARG A 168 4.51 -25.76 -13.05
N LYS A 169 4.67 -27.01 -13.51
CA LYS A 169 4.47 -28.21 -12.69
C LYS A 169 5.54 -28.40 -11.61
N ASP A 170 6.75 -27.86 -11.83
CA ASP A 170 7.88 -27.92 -10.91
C ASP A 170 7.90 -26.76 -9.90
N ASP A 171 6.96 -25.82 -10.02
CA ASP A 171 6.66 -24.79 -9.04
C ASP A 171 5.14 -24.53 -8.96
N PRO A 172 4.33 -25.51 -8.50
CA PRO A 172 2.87 -25.55 -8.70
C PRO A 172 2.10 -24.41 -8.00
N GLU A 173 2.72 -23.73 -7.03
CA GLU A 173 2.15 -22.54 -6.35
C GLU A 173 2.96 -21.27 -6.62
N GLY A 174 3.91 -21.28 -7.56
CA GLY A 174 4.78 -20.14 -7.84
C GLY A 174 5.65 -19.72 -6.66
N GLY A 175 5.87 -20.60 -5.69
CA GLY A 175 6.57 -20.28 -4.44
C GLY A 175 8.05 -20.00 -4.64
N ILE A 176 8.71 -20.71 -5.57
CA ILE A 176 10.11 -20.48 -5.94
C ILE A 176 10.22 -19.12 -6.66
N GLN A 177 9.36 -18.87 -7.65
CA GLN A 177 9.35 -17.61 -8.38
C GLN A 177 9.13 -16.43 -7.43
N ARG A 178 8.11 -16.52 -6.59
CA ARG A 178 7.77 -15.48 -5.61
C ARG A 178 8.91 -15.19 -4.62
N ALA A 179 9.63 -16.24 -4.18
CA ALA A 179 10.78 -16.07 -3.30
C ALA A 179 11.93 -15.33 -4.00
N GLN A 180 12.19 -15.64 -5.26
CA GLN A 180 13.23 -14.99 -6.05
C GLN A 180 12.85 -13.54 -6.41
N GLU A 181 11.58 -13.26 -6.73
CA GLU A 181 11.08 -11.89 -6.87
C GLU A 181 11.29 -11.09 -5.57
N ALA A 182 10.92 -11.66 -4.41
CA ALA A 182 11.11 -11.00 -3.12
C ALA A 182 12.58 -10.71 -2.81
N GLU A 183 13.48 -11.63 -3.14
CA GLU A 183 14.93 -11.44 -2.99
C GLU A 183 15.46 -10.32 -3.91
N ALA A 184 14.98 -10.25 -5.15
CA ALA A 184 15.34 -9.18 -6.09
C ALA A 184 14.83 -7.81 -5.63
N VAL A 185 13.58 -7.75 -5.14
CA VAL A 185 13.03 -6.51 -4.53
C VAL A 185 13.84 -6.08 -3.32
N ARG A 186 14.18 -7.01 -2.42
CA ARG A 186 15.05 -6.75 -1.27
C ARG A 186 16.38 -6.14 -1.69
N ASP A 187 17.04 -6.73 -2.70
CA ASP A 187 18.36 -6.30 -3.15
C ASP A 187 18.29 -4.93 -3.84
N LEU A 188 17.20 -4.63 -4.55
CA LEU A 188 16.91 -3.29 -5.05
C LEU A 188 16.79 -2.28 -3.89
N VAL A 189 16.00 -2.61 -2.86
CA VAL A 189 15.83 -1.73 -1.69
C VAL A 189 17.17 -1.49 -0.99
N LEU A 190 18.02 -2.52 -0.83
CA LEU A 190 19.35 -2.37 -0.24
C LEU A 190 20.31 -1.56 -1.13
N THR A 191 20.14 -1.57 -2.45
CA THR A 191 20.89 -0.67 -3.35
C THR A 191 20.49 0.80 -3.13
N ARG A 192 19.21 1.06 -2.85
CA ARG A 192 18.69 2.40 -2.54
C ARG A 192 19.02 2.84 -1.12
N TYR A 193 18.96 1.91 -0.18
CA TYR A 193 19.18 2.10 1.27
C TYR A 193 20.18 1.06 1.79
N PRO A 194 21.50 1.25 1.54
CA PRO A 194 22.52 0.27 1.99
C PRO A 194 22.55 0.08 3.51
N ASP A 195 22.14 1.09 4.25
CA ASP A 195 21.96 1.05 5.70
C ASP A 195 20.50 1.39 6.05
N PRO A 196 19.62 0.38 6.24
CA PRO A 196 18.22 0.62 6.57
C PRO A 196 17.99 1.32 7.93
N THR A 197 19.02 1.40 8.79
CA THR A 197 18.92 2.14 10.04
C THR A 197 18.99 3.65 9.87
N LYS A 198 19.37 4.12 8.66
CA LYS A 198 19.49 5.53 8.31
C LYS A 198 18.45 6.00 7.28
N GLY A 199 17.92 5.08 6.50
CA GLY A 199 16.95 5.39 5.45
C GLY A 199 15.52 5.13 5.88
N LYS A 200 14.62 6.12 5.74
CA LYS A 200 13.19 5.96 6.05
C LYS A 200 12.46 5.43 4.83
N PHE A 201 11.89 4.23 4.93
CA PHE A 201 11.06 3.66 3.85
C PHE A 201 10.00 2.69 4.38
N ILE A 202 8.98 2.50 3.54
CA ILE A 202 7.94 1.47 3.65
C ILE A 202 8.06 0.57 2.42
N ILE A 203 7.96 -0.75 2.60
CA ILE A 203 7.66 -1.70 1.52
C ILE A 203 6.25 -2.20 1.79
N CYS A 204 5.32 -1.99 0.86
CA CYS A 204 3.92 -2.34 1.04
C CYS A 204 3.33 -3.04 -0.17
N GLY A 205 2.17 -3.67 0.01
CA GLY A 205 1.36 -4.28 -1.01
C GLY A 205 1.04 -5.75 -0.77
N ASP A 206 0.56 -6.39 -1.83
CA ASP A 206 0.21 -7.82 -1.86
C ASP A 206 1.46 -8.66 -2.14
N TRP A 207 1.94 -9.38 -1.13
CA TRP A 207 3.11 -10.24 -1.28
C TRP A 207 2.75 -11.70 -1.61
N ASN A 208 1.45 -12.00 -1.75
CA ASN A 208 0.90 -13.28 -2.17
C ASN A 208 1.38 -14.49 -1.34
N ASP A 209 1.86 -14.24 -0.10
CA ASP A 209 2.33 -15.31 0.79
C ASP A 209 2.20 -14.94 2.27
N THR A 210 2.26 -15.94 3.14
CA THR A 210 2.07 -15.78 4.58
C THR A 210 3.38 -15.49 5.32
N ARG A 211 3.28 -14.89 6.51
CA ARG A 211 4.40 -14.33 7.29
C ARG A 211 5.60 -15.27 7.49
N SER A 212 5.37 -16.58 7.61
CA SER A 212 6.41 -17.56 7.91
C SER A 212 7.15 -18.09 6.69
N THR A 213 6.74 -17.69 5.48
CA THR A 213 7.30 -18.20 4.24
C THR A 213 8.60 -17.51 3.82
N ARG A 214 9.34 -18.14 2.90
CA ARG A 214 10.61 -17.60 2.39
C ARG A 214 10.45 -16.22 1.73
N PRO A 215 9.43 -15.96 0.85
CA PRO A 215 9.26 -14.64 0.24
C PRO A 215 9.13 -13.52 1.27
N VAL A 216 8.27 -13.70 2.26
CA VAL A 216 8.02 -12.69 3.28
C VAL A 216 9.23 -12.49 4.18
N ARG A 217 9.95 -13.56 4.55
CA ARG A 217 11.20 -13.44 5.33
C ARG A 217 12.33 -12.80 4.54
N ALA A 218 12.40 -13.03 3.23
CA ALA A 218 13.41 -12.43 2.38
C ALA A 218 13.34 -10.91 2.36
N LEU A 219 12.13 -10.33 2.36
CA LEU A 219 11.93 -8.88 2.44
C LEU A 219 12.29 -8.29 3.80
N GLN A 220 12.27 -9.08 4.87
CA GLN A 220 12.58 -8.58 6.21
C GLN A 220 14.10 -8.52 6.51
N LYS A 221 14.89 -9.45 5.93
CA LYS A 221 16.33 -9.50 6.21
C LYS A 221 17.15 -10.16 5.11
N ARG A 222 18.45 -9.81 5.06
CA ARG A 222 19.48 -10.46 4.25
C ARG A 222 20.68 -10.81 5.14
N GLY A 223 20.87 -12.09 5.45
CA GLY A 223 21.86 -12.49 6.48
C GLY A 223 21.56 -11.80 7.81
N ASP A 224 22.51 -11.06 8.35
CA ASP A 224 22.36 -10.31 9.59
C ASP A 224 21.77 -8.91 9.39
N THR A 225 21.65 -8.43 8.14
CA THR A 225 21.08 -7.12 7.84
C THR A 225 19.56 -7.17 7.94
N VAL A 226 19.00 -6.44 8.90
CA VAL A 226 17.55 -6.20 9.02
C VAL A 226 17.17 -5.10 8.05
N ILE A 227 16.26 -5.41 7.10
CA ILE A 227 15.74 -4.45 6.12
C ILE A 227 14.59 -3.67 6.74
N GLY A 228 13.71 -4.37 7.42
CA GLY A 228 12.59 -3.77 8.13
C GLY A 228 11.77 -4.76 8.93
N ASP A 229 10.86 -4.21 9.73
CA ASP A 229 9.91 -4.97 10.52
C ASP A 229 8.52 -4.93 9.89
N LEU A 230 7.86 -6.09 9.80
CA LEU A 230 6.44 -6.14 9.50
C LEU A 230 5.66 -5.47 10.62
N VAL A 231 4.91 -4.43 10.29
CA VAL A 231 4.06 -3.75 11.26
C VAL A 231 2.92 -4.68 11.66
N PRO A 232 2.72 -4.97 12.96
CA PRO A 232 1.57 -5.74 13.41
C PRO A 232 0.27 -5.05 12.97
N ALA A 233 -0.66 -5.80 12.38
CA ALA A 233 -1.94 -5.26 11.93
C ALA A 233 -3.09 -6.18 12.34
N THR A 234 -4.16 -5.57 12.82
CA THR A 234 -5.44 -6.21 13.12
C THR A 234 -6.58 -5.27 12.74
N ASP A 235 -7.76 -5.82 12.58
CA ASP A 235 -8.99 -5.04 12.48
C ASP A 235 -9.53 -4.65 13.87
N THR A 236 -10.73 -4.06 13.93
CA THR A 236 -11.39 -3.64 15.19
C THR A 236 -11.77 -4.80 16.07
N ARG A 237 -11.84 -6.02 15.56
CA ARG A 237 -12.17 -7.26 16.26
C ARG A 237 -10.94 -8.08 16.67
N GLY A 238 -9.73 -7.62 16.29
CA GLY A 238 -8.48 -8.32 16.54
C GLY A 238 -8.12 -9.38 15.50
N GLU A 239 -8.85 -9.46 14.37
CA GLU A 239 -8.56 -10.36 13.26
C GLU A 239 -7.41 -9.80 12.39
N ALA A 240 -6.55 -10.68 11.86
CA ALA A 240 -5.35 -10.28 11.14
C ALA A 240 -5.34 -10.69 9.65
N TRP A 241 -6.41 -11.29 9.14
CA TRP A 241 -6.47 -11.69 7.73
C TRP A 241 -6.70 -10.48 6.81
N THR A 242 -6.16 -10.56 5.59
CA THR A 242 -6.32 -9.51 4.57
C THR A 242 -6.90 -10.01 3.26
N HIS A 243 -6.93 -11.32 3.01
CA HIS A 243 -7.46 -11.89 1.78
C HIS A 243 -8.41 -13.04 2.11
N PHE A 244 -9.54 -13.09 1.41
CA PHE A 244 -10.54 -14.15 1.46
C PHE A 244 -10.61 -14.90 0.14
N PHE A 245 -10.10 -16.13 0.12
CA PHE A 245 -10.19 -16.99 -1.04
C PHE A 245 -11.53 -17.74 -1.06
N ARG A 246 -12.51 -17.19 -1.78
CA ARG A 246 -13.90 -17.68 -1.83
C ARG A 246 -14.03 -19.15 -2.23
N ARG A 247 -13.14 -19.63 -3.12
CA ARG A 247 -13.22 -21.00 -3.64
C ARG A 247 -12.96 -22.07 -2.57
N GLU A 248 -12.11 -21.76 -1.58
CA GLU A 248 -11.70 -22.68 -0.51
C GLU A 248 -12.22 -22.24 0.85
N ASP A 249 -13.05 -21.19 0.92
CA ASP A 249 -13.56 -20.58 2.16
C ASP A 249 -12.42 -20.33 3.17
N SER A 250 -11.27 -19.85 2.67
CA SER A 250 -10.06 -19.68 3.46
C SER A 250 -9.64 -18.22 3.59
N TYR A 251 -9.12 -17.88 4.77
CA TYR A 251 -8.64 -16.54 5.10
C TYR A 251 -7.14 -16.57 5.27
N SER A 252 -6.44 -15.58 4.70
CA SER A 252 -4.99 -15.46 4.82
C SER A 252 -4.57 -14.01 5.01
N ARG A 253 -3.40 -13.80 5.59
CA ARG A 253 -2.74 -12.49 5.59
C ARG A 253 -1.61 -12.50 4.58
N ILE A 254 -1.77 -11.76 3.50
CA ILE A 254 -0.81 -11.68 2.40
C ILE A 254 -0.47 -10.24 2.00
N ASP A 255 -1.18 -9.25 2.55
CA ASP A 255 -0.91 -7.83 2.38
C ASP A 255 -0.18 -7.27 3.60
N TYR A 256 0.90 -6.54 3.36
CA TYR A 256 1.80 -6.09 4.43
C TYR A 256 2.24 -4.64 4.26
N LEU A 257 2.60 -4.07 5.42
CA LEU A 257 3.39 -2.86 5.55
C LEU A 257 4.64 -3.23 6.34
N LEU A 258 5.81 -3.15 5.73
CA LEU A 258 7.11 -3.30 6.35
C LEU A 258 7.76 -1.93 6.43
N VAL A 259 8.26 -1.57 7.60
CA VAL A 259 8.93 -0.29 7.81
C VAL A 259 10.40 -0.49 8.13
N SER A 260 11.26 0.37 7.59
CA SER A 260 12.68 0.37 7.92
C SER A 260 12.92 0.64 9.42
N PRO A 261 14.05 0.19 10.00
CA PRO A 261 14.41 0.52 11.37
C PRO A 261 14.43 2.03 11.64
N ALA A 262 14.85 2.84 10.64
CA ALA A 262 14.86 4.30 10.75
C ALA A 262 13.44 4.92 10.81
N LEU A 263 12.45 4.30 10.16
CA LEU A 263 11.06 4.81 10.13
C LEU A 263 10.21 4.26 11.30
N LYS A 264 10.59 3.12 11.86
CA LYS A 264 9.80 2.44 12.90
C LYS A 264 9.40 3.33 14.09
N PRO A 265 10.26 4.23 14.61
CA PRO A 265 9.88 5.14 15.72
C PRO A 265 8.75 6.11 15.37
N ASP A 266 8.57 6.42 14.06
CA ASP A 266 7.54 7.34 13.59
C ASP A 266 6.16 6.66 13.42
N VAL A 267 6.07 5.32 13.49
CA VAL A 267 4.80 4.60 13.38
C VAL A 267 3.96 4.82 14.64
N VAL A 268 2.77 5.40 14.47
CA VAL A 268 1.85 5.68 15.58
C VAL A 268 1.42 4.37 16.24
N GLY A 269 1.66 4.25 17.54
CA GLY A 269 1.28 3.05 18.31
C GLY A 269 2.03 1.77 17.90
N ASN A 270 3.06 1.87 17.04
CA ASN A 270 3.80 0.72 16.50
C ASN A 270 2.88 -0.38 15.92
N LYS A 271 1.78 0.02 15.29
CA LYS A 271 0.75 -0.85 14.71
C LYS A 271 0.18 -0.28 13.41
N ALA A 272 -0.33 -1.16 12.59
CA ALA A 272 -1.19 -0.87 11.46
C ALA A 272 -2.63 -1.35 11.76
N MET A 273 -3.57 -0.93 10.94
CA MET A 273 -4.97 -1.35 11.00
C MET A 273 -5.33 -2.08 9.71
N ILE A 274 -6.25 -3.03 9.81
CA ILE A 274 -6.90 -3.66 8.68
C ILE A 274 -8.32 -3.12 8.62
N TRP A 275 -8.75 -2.62 7.47
CA TRP A 275 -10.09 -2.08 7.33
C TRP A 275 -11.15 -3.18 7.43
N ASP A 276 -12.17 -2.98 8.28
CA ASP A 276 -13.33 -3.87 8.47
C ASP A 276 -14.67 -3.12 8.48
N GLY A 277 -14.64 -1.87 8.00
CA GLY A 277 -15.82 -1.00 7.90
C GLY A 277 -16.65 -1.24 6.63
N PRO A 278 -17.53 -0.29 6.27
CA PRO A 278 -18.37 -0.38 5.08
C PRO A 278 -17.58 -0.63 3.79
N GLY A 279 -18.15 -1.43 2.89
CA GLY A 279 -17.56 -1.76 1.59
C GLY A 279 -16.56 -2.92 1.60
N THR A 280 -16.13 -3.41 2.76
CA THR A 280 -15.06 -4.41 2.88
C THR A 280 -15.29 -5.68 2.05
N ARG A 281 -16.51 -6.19 2.00
CA ARG A 281 -16.82 -7.48 1.33
C ARG A 281 -17.14 -7.34 -0.16
N GLU A 282 -17.59 -6.16 -0.55
CA GLU A 282 -18.06 -5.87 -1.91
C GLU A 282 -16.96 -5.28 -2.78
N ALA A 283 -15.97 -4.62 -2.18
CA ALA A 283 -14.96 -3.85 -2.90
C ALA A 283 -13.89 -4.72 -3.56
N SER A 284 -13.40 -5.70 -2.81
CA SER A 284 -12.30 -6.58 -3.19
C SER A 284 -12.32 -7.86 -2.36
N ASP A 285 -11.67 -8.91 -2.84
CA ASP A 285 -11.33 -10.10 -2.06
C ASP A 285 -10.17 -9.85 -1.07
N HIS A 286 -9.54 -8.68 -1.16
CA HIS A 286 -8.57 -8.16 -0.19
C HIS A 286 -9.17 -7.09 0.72
N ARG A 287 -8.51 -6.86 1.85
CA ARG A 287 -8.79 -5.79 2.81
C ARG A 287 -7.62 -4.81 2.85
N ALA A 288 -7.91 -3.54 2.80
CA ALA A 288 -6.87 -2.51 2.89
C ALA A 288 -6.16 -2.57 4.25
N VAL A 289 -4.83 -2.40 4.21
CA VAL A 289 -3.97 -2.29 5.40
C VAL A 289 -3.40 -0.88 5.46
N TYR A 290 -3.46 -0.22 6.61
CA TYR A 290 -2.99 1.16 6.74
C TYR A 290 -2.32 1.43 8.09
N LEU A 291 -1.41 2.39 8.09
CA LEU A 291 -0.74 2.90 9.29
C LEU A 291 -0.69 4.42 9.29
N GLN A 292 -0.38 5.01 10.43
CA GLN A 292 -0.14 6.44 10.58
C GLN A 292 1.31 6.70 10.98
N LEU A 293 1.92 7.71 10.37
CA LEU A 293 3.27 8.17 10.66
C LEU A 293 3.23 9.52 11.36
N LYS A 294 4.04 9.70 12.40
CA LYS A 294 4.26 11.00 13.08
C LYS A 294 5.23 11.87 12.27
N LEU A 295 4.98 11.99 10.97
CA LEU A 295 5.74 12.82 10.07
C LEU A 295 4.83 13.93 9.57
N GLU A 296 5.37 15.15 9.47
CA GLU A 296 4.68 16.29 8.89
C GLU A 296 5.16 16.49 7.45
N PRO A 297 4.26 16.73 6.49
CA PRO A 297 4.66 17.12 5.15
C PRO A 297 5.60 18.31 5.19
N ALA A 298 6.58 18.39 4.27
CA ALA A 298 7.38 19.61 4.15
C ALA A 298 6.51 20.81 3.80
N ALA A 299 6.81 21.95 4.36
CA ALA A 299 6.15 23.20 3.99
C ALA A 299 6.35 23.46 2.47
N ARG A 300 5.29 23.92 1.81
CA ARG A 300 5.32 24.28 0.38
C ARG A 300 6.07 25.57 0.15
#